data_06feee548ddb69427eedc4555e7fda04
#
_entry.id   06feee548ddb69427eedc4555e7fda04
#
_cell.length_a   1.000
_cell.length_b   1.000
_cell.length_c   1.000
_cell.angle_alpha   90.00
_cell.angle_beta   90.00
_cell.angle_gamma   90.00
#
_symmetry.space_group_name_H-M   'P 1'
#
loop_
_entity.id
_entity.type
_entity.pdbx_description
1 polymer ?
#
loop_
_entity_poly.entity_id
_entity_poly.type
_entity_poly.pdbx_seq_one_letter_code
_entity_poly.pdbx_strand_id
1 'polypeptide(L)'
;VVRHVPSFPDRPLKPGDTWTAPGEERHDLRDGFGIQEPYVIPIDVRYEYAGKASYAGADYTLILASYTVFYQPPPPRSGANFYPVQIAGYSNQRIYWDTERGGAAAYEETFKFVFELSNGNSIEYRGVASAEVIEAELMDRQALSDQVEKAVEGLEGVSVSSGELGVTISIENVNFEPDSARLLPAERLKVERIAALLAAIPGRDILVAGHTALAGTAAA
;
A
#
# COMPACT_ATOMS: atom_id res chain seq x y z
N VAL A 1 8.40 -6.11 5.36
CA VAL A 1 7.48 -6.90 4.52
C VAL A 1 6.14 -6.18 4.53
N VAL A 2 5.71 -5.66 3.38
CA VAL A 2 4.37 -5.08 3.23
C VAL A 2 3.43 -6.23 2.88
N ARG A 3 2.37 -6.41 3.66
CA ARG A 3 1.40 -7.48 3.46
C ARG A 3 0.09 -6.95 2.97
N HIS A 4 -0.49 -7.68 2.04
CA HIS A 4 -1.79 -7.36 1.50
C HIS A 4 -2.90 -7.50 2.55
N VAL A 5 -3.80 -6.53 2.57
CA VAL A 5 -5.13 -6.69 3.13
C VAL A 5 -5.80 -7.85 2.38
N PRO A 6 -6.59 -8.73 3.05
CA PRO A 6 -7.28 -9.80 2.35
C PRO A 6 -8.08 -9.29 1.16
N SER A 7 -7.86 -9.90 -0.02
CA SER A 7 -8.69 -9.66 -1.19
C SER A 7 -9.90 -10.58 -1.11
N PHE A 8 -11.09 -10.02 -0.98
CA PHE A 8 -12.32 -10.77 -0.90
C PHE A 8 -12.91 -11.03 -2.30
N PRO A 9 -13.60 -12.18 -2.50
CA PRO A 9 -14.33 -12.42 -3.73
C PRO A 9 -15.62 -11.58 -3.76
N ASP A 10 -16.11 -11.31 -4.97
CA ASP A 10 -17.35 -10.55 -5.20
C ASP A 10 -18.59 -11.41 -4.98
N ARG A 11 -18.72 -12.03 -3.81
CA ARG A 11 -19.85 -12.81 -3.36
C ARG A 11 -19.93 -12.84 -1.83
N PRO A 12 -21.11 -13.02 -1.24
CA PRO A 12 -21.24 -13.26 0.20
C PRO A 12 -20.46 -14.50 0.63
N LEU A 13 -19.79 -14.40 1.77
CA LEU A 13 -19.04 -15.48 2.39
C LEU A 13 -19.76 -16.00 3.64
N LYS A 14 -19.61 -17.31 3.89
CA LYS A 14 -20.06 -17.97 5.10
C LYS A 14 -18.90 -18.79 5.72
N PRO A 15 -18.96 -19.11 7.01
CA PRO A 15 -17.95 -19.95 7.66
C PRO A 15 -17.70 -21.23 6.89
N GLY A 16 -16.43 -21.58 6.68
CA GLY A 16 -15.97 -22.71 5.88
C GLY A 16 -15.71 -22.39 4.41
N ASP A 17 -16.12 -21.23 3.91
CA ASP A 17 -15.79 -20.83 2.53
C ASP A 17 -14.29 -20.58 2.37
N THR A 18 -13.75 -21.03 1.23
CA THR A 18 -12.37 -20.82 0.84
C THR A 18 -12.30 -20.10 -0.51
N TRP A 19 -11.24 -19.32 -0.71
CA TRP A 19 -10.94 -18.69 -1.99
C TRP A 19 -9.44 -18.48 -2.15
N THR A 20 -9.01 -18.14 -3.35
CA THR A 20 -7.63 -17.76 -3.66
C THR A 20 -7.63 -16.40 -4.32
N ALA A 21 -6.67 -15.58 -3.96
CA ALA A 21 -6.45 -14.30 -4.62
C ALA A 21 -4.94 -14.07 -4.87
N PRO A 22 -4.58 -13.36 -5.96
CA PRO A 22 -3.20 -13.00 -6.23
C PRO A 22 -2.69 -12.01 -5.18
N GLY A 23 -1.41 -12.11 -4.87
CA GLY A 23 -0.70 -11.20 -3.99
C GLY A 23 0.76 -11.06 -4.39
N GLU A 24 1.47 -10.24 -3.67
CA GLU A 24 2.90 -10.03 -3.87
C GLU A 24 3.65 -10.09 -2.54
N GLU A 25 4.76 -10.79 -2.52
CA GLU A 25 5.73 -10.74 -1.44
C GLU A 25 6.91 -9.85 -1.86
N ARG A 26 7.28 -8.89 -1.01
CA ARG A 26 8.39 -7.97 -1.31
C ARG A 26 9.51 -8.17 -0.31
N HIS A 27 10.69 -8.50 -0.79
CA HIS A 27 11.89 -8.62 0.01
C HIS A 27 12.84 -7.46 -0.27
N ASP A 28 12.97 -6.56 0.70
CA ASP A 28 13.97 -5.49 0.67
C ASP A 28 15.29 -6.05 1.20
N LEU A 29 16.29 -6.10 0.33
CA LEU A 29 17.60 -6.68 0.59
C LEU A 29 18.71 -5.62 0.54
N ARG A 30 18.38 -4.34 0.71
CA ARG A 30 19.37 -3.25 0.75
C ARG A 30 20.32 -3.44 1.91
N ASP A 31 19.76 -3.71 3.07
CA ASP A 31 20.54 -4.01 4.26
C ASP A 31 21.03 -5.46 4.22
N GLY A 32 22.34 -5.65 4.33
CA GLY A 32 23.00 -6.95 4.33
C GLY A 32 23.45 -7.46 2.97
N PHE A 33 22.73 -7.16 1.87
CA PHE A 33 23.11 -7.60 0.52
C PHE A 33 23.51 -6.46 -0.42
N GLY A 34 23.16 -5.21 -0.09
CA GLY A 34 23.41 -4.06 -0.96
C GLY A 34 22.58 -4.06 -2.25
N ILE A 35 21.52 -4.86 -2.32
CA ILE A 35 20.65 -4.97 -3.49
C ILE A 35 19.63 -3.84 -3.42
N GLN A 36 19.72 -2.85 -4.32
CA GLN A 36 18.92 -1.62 -4.27
C GLN A 36 17.45 -1.82 -4.63
N GLU A 37 17.16 -2.76 -5.53
CA GLU A 37 15.79 -3.04 -5.94
C GLU A 37 15.23 -4.22 -5.14
N PRO A 38 14.04 -4.09 -4.52
CA PRO A 38 13.43 -5.21 -3.79
C PRO A 38 13.02 -6.31 -4.76
N TYR A 39 13.13 -7.56 -4.32
CA TYR A 39 12.52 -8.67 -5.04
C TYR A 39 11.02 -8.67 -4.81
N VAL A 40 10.26 -8.60 -5.90
CA VAL A 40 8.80 -8.69 -5.93
C VAL A 40 8.43 -10.07 -6.43
N ILE A 41 7.82 -10.87 -5.59
CA ILE A 41 7.49 -12.27 -5.86
C ILE A 41 5.98 -12.39 -5.94
N PRO A 42 5.41 -12.75 -7.11
CA PRO A 42 3.99 -13.04 -7.20
C PRO A 42 3.66 -14.29 -6.41
N ILE A 43 2.58 -14.26 -5.66
CA ILE A 43 2.08 -15.37 -4.85
C ILE A 43 0.57 -15.55 -5.05
N ASP A 44 0.11 -16.78 -4.89
CA ASP A 44 -1.31 -17.09 -4.73
C ASP A 44 -1.60 -17.32 -3.26
N VAL A 45 -2.41 -16.44 -2.67
CA VAL A 45 -2.81 -16.55 -1.27
C VAL A 45 -4.11 -17.30 -1.17
N ARG A 46 -4.11 -18.42 -0.45
CA ARG A 46 -5.32 -19.14 -0.08
C ARG A 46 -5.89 -18.56 1.19
N TYR A 47 -7.16 -18.24 1.14
CA TYR A 47 -7.94 -17.76 2.29
C TYR A 47 -9.02 -18.75 2.69
N GLU A 48 -9.41 -18.68 3.97
CA GLU A 48 -10.54 -19.40 4.54
C GLU A 48 -11.26 -18.48 5.52
N TYR A 49 -12.60 -18.39 5.42
CA TYR A 49 -13.43 -17.80 6.47
C TYR A 49 -13.66 -18.85 7.56
N ALA A 50 -12.89 -18.82 8.63
CA ALA A 50 -12.91 -19.82 9.69
C ALA A 50 -14.02 -19.60 10.75
N GLY A 51 -14.84 -18.57 10.60
CA GLY A 51 -15.92 -18.25 11.54
C GLY A 51 -15.58 -17.06 12.44
N LYS A 52 -15.99 -17.12 13.71
CA LYS A 52 -15.71 -16.11 14.72
C LYS A 52 -14.58 -16.56 15.65
N ALA A 53 -13.78 -15.60 16.10
CA ALA A 53 -12.75 -15.82 17.12
C ALA A 53 -12.61 -14.58 18.00
N SER A 54 -12.34 -14.81 19.29
CA SER A 54 -12.07 -13.72 20.22
C SER A 54 -10.60 -13.35 20.19
N TYR A 55 -10.30 -12.05 20.17
CA TYR A 55 -8.97 -11.48 20.34
C TYR A 55 -9.07 -10.27 21.26
N ALA A 56 -8.18 -10.19 22.27
CA ALA A 56 -8.16 -9.09 23.26
C ALA A 56 -9.52 -8.76 23.89
N GLY A 57 -10.40 -9.78 24.06
CA GLY A 57 -11.72 -9.63 24.69
C GLY A 57 -12.84 -9.15 23.76
N ALA A 58 -12.61 -9.02 22.47
CA ALA A 58 -13.62 -8.73 21.44
C ALA A 58 -13.73 -9.86 20.42
N ASP A 59 -14.89 -9.99 19.78
CA ASP A 59 -15.17 -11.03 18.79
C ASP A 59 -15.03 -10.47 17.37
N TYR A 60 -14.21 -11.15 16.57
CA TYR A 60 -13.92 -10.80 15.18
C TYR A 60 -14.27 -11.94 14.22
N THR A 61 -14.37 -11.59 12.96
CA THR A 61 -14.39 -12.59 11.89
C THR A 61 -12.95 -13.11 11.69
N LEU A 62 -12.74 -14.41 11.85
CA LEU A 62 -11.44 -15.03 11.63
C LEU A 62 -11.27 -15.41 10.17
N ILE A 63 -10.26 -14.82 9.54
CA ILE A 63 -9.78 -15.21 8.22
C ILE A 63 -8.42 -15.88 8.38
N LEU A 64 -8.29 -17.09 7.88
CA LEU A 64 -7.00 -17.77 7.75
C LEU A 64 -6.44 -17.44 6.36
N ALA A 65 -5.17 -17.09 6.29
CA ALA A 65 -4.47 -16.89 5.03
C ALA A 65 -3.20 -17.72 5.01
N SER A 66 -2.91 -18.35 3.88
CA SER A 66 -1.69 -19.14 3.71
C SER A 66 -1.16 -19.04 2.29
N TYR A 67 0.16 -19.04 2.15
CA TYR A 67 0.83 -19.12 0.86
C TYR A 67 2.19 -19.78 0.99
N THR A 68 2.72 -20.22 -0.15
CA THR A 68 4.08 -20.71 -0.29
C THR A 68 4.81 -19.87 -1.32
N VAL A 69 6.12 -19.75 -1.12
CA VAL A 69 7.03 -19.08 -2.06
C VAL A 69 8.00 -20.10 -2.60
N PHE A 70 8.19 -20.12 -3.91
CA PHE A 70 9.32 -20.73 -4.58
C PHE A 70 9.71 -19.82 -5.74
N TYR A 71 10.83 -19.12 -5.59
CA TYR A 71 11.25 -18.10 -6.54
C TYR A 71 12.74 -18.18 -6.80
N GLN A 72 13.13 -18.08 -8.07
CA GLN A 72 14.51 -18.02 -8.51
C GLN A 72 14.75 -16.63 -9.12
N PRO A 73 15.22 -15.67 -8.32
CA PRO A 73 15.46 -14.33 -8.80
C PRO A 73 16.59 -14.29 -9.83
N PRO A 74 16.52 -13.39 -10.82
CA PRO A 74 17.64 -13.13 -11.68
C PRO A 74 18.81 -12.51 -10.88
N PRO A 75 20.05 -12.65 -11.33
CA PRO A 75 21.18 -11.95 -10.73
C PRO A 75 20.92 -10.45 -10.65
N PRO A 76 21.24 -9.79 -9.52
CA PRO A 76 21.03 -8.36 -9.36
C PRO A 76 21.94 -7.57 -10.32
N ARG A 77 21.44 -6.44 -10.80
CA ARG A 77 22.22 -5.53 -11.67
C ARG A 77 23.35 -4.82 -10.93
N SER A 78 23.21 -4.64 -9.62
CA SER A 78 24.26 -4.10 -8.75
C SER A 78 25.29 -5.21 -8.46
N GLY A 79 26.58 -4.90 -8.46
CA GLY A 79 27.66 -5.84 -8.20
C GLY A 79 27.72 -6.33 -6.75
N ALA A 80 26.65 -6.96 -6.25
CA ALA A 80 26.62 -7.58 -4.95
C ALA A 80 27.58 -8.77 -4.90
N ASN A 81 28.39 -8.89 -3.83
CA ASN A 81 29.35 -9.98 -3.66
C ASN A 81 28.67 -11.36 -3.62
N PHE A 82 27.47 -11.42 -3.09
CA PHE A 82 26.60 -12.60 -3.07
C PHE A 82 25.13 -12.13 -3.05
N TYR A 83 24.26 -12.96 -3.57
CA TYR A 83 22.85 -12.64 -3.73
C TYR A 83 22.00 -13.93 -3.68
N PRO A 84 20.71 -13.85 -3.35
CA PRO A 84 19.82 -15.00 -3.41
C PRO A 84 19.67 -15.53 -4.84
N VAL A 85 19.86 -16.84 -5.00
CA VAL A 85 19.60 -17.57 -6.26
C VAL A 85 18.30 -18.35 -6.19
N GLN A 86 17.83 -18.63 -4.97
CA GLN A 86 16.54 -19.25 -4.71
C GLN A 86 15.96 -18.72 -3.40
N ILE A 87 14.67 -18.46 -3.38
CA ILE A 87 13.89 -18.10 -2.19
C ILE A 87 12.74 -19.11 -2.11
N ALA A 88 12.67 -19.85 -1.00
CA ALA A 88 11.60 -20.81 -0.76
C ALA A 88 11.06 -20.63 0.66
N GLY A 89 9.75 -20.78 0.83
CA GLY A 89 9.17 -20.63 2.16
C GLY A 89 7.65 -20.66 2.19
N TYR A 90 7.12 -20.34 3.34
CA TYR A 90 5.69 -20.26 3.57
C TYR A 90 5.33 -19.20 4.63
N SER A 91 4.09 -18.77 4.58
CA SER A 91 3.43 -17.98 5.62
C SER A 91 2.06 -18.56 5.92
N ASN A 92 1.70 -18.62 7.20
CA ASN A 92 0.37 -18.94 7.69
C ASN A 92 -0.07 -17.83 8.63
N GLN A 93 -1.23 -17.24 8.38
CA GLN A 93 -1.74 -16.07 9.09
C GLN A 93 -3.12 -16.33 9.65
N ARG A 94 -3.39 -15.73 10.80
CA ARG A 94 -4.70 -15.59 11.42
C ARG A 94 -5.02 -14.09 11.43
N ILE A 95 -6.04 -13.69 10.72
CA ILE A 95 -6.43 -12.29 10.59
C ILE A 95 -7.77 -12.11 11.29
N TYR A 96 -7.78 -11.27 12.29
CA TYR A 96 -8.96 -10.88 13.05
C TYR A 96 -9.60 -9.68 12.37
N TRP A 97 -10.62 -9.97 11.57
CA TRP A 97 -11.27 -8.97 10.72
C TRP A 97 -12.46 -8.33 11.42
N ASP A 98 -12.40 -7.00 11.55
CA ASP A 98 -13.51 -6.19 12.03
C ASP A 98 -14.44 -5.88 10.84
N THR A 99 -15.63 -6.49 10.86
CA THR A 99 -16.61 -6.30 9.79
C THR A 99 -17.32 -4.95 9.84
N GLU A 100 -17.34 -4.29 10.99
CA GLU A 100 -17.95 -2.95 11.14
C GLU A 100 -17.01 -1.89 10.58
N ARG A 101 -15.71 -2.03 10.87
CA ARG A 101 -14.68 -1.14 10.36
C ARG A 101 -14.21 -1.47 8.94
N GLY A 102 -14.49 -2.68 8.47
CA GLY A 102 -14.03 -3.13 7.15
C GLY A 102 -12.51 -3.31 7.06
N GLY A 103 -11.86 -3.68 8.16
CA GLY A 103 -10.40 -3.82 8.23
C GLY A 103 -9.93 -4.89 9.21
N ALA A 104 -8.64 -5.25 9.14
CA ALA A 104 -8.03 -6.11 10.14
C ALA A 104 -7.86 -5.33 11.46
N ALA A 105 -8.34 -5.89 12.57
CA ALA A 105 -8.07 -5.38 13.91
C ALA A 105 -6.73 -5.89 14.44
N ALA A 106 -6.39 -7.12 14.13
CA ALA A 106 -5.12 -7.72 14.49
C ALA A 106 -4.75 -8.85 13.51
N TYR A 107 -3.48 -9.25 13.49
CA TYR A 107 -3.07 -10.49 12.86
C TYR A 107 -1.96 -11.17 13.65
N GLU A 108 -1.90 -12.48 13.50
CA GLU A 108 -0.84 -13.34 13.97
C GLU A 108 -0.31 -14.14 12.79
N GLU A 109 0.98 -14.41 12.75
CA GLU A 109 1.61 -15.12 11.66
C GLU A 109 2.72 -16.04 12.15
N THR A 110 2.85 -17.18 11.46
CA THR A 110 4.04 -18.01 11.48
C THR A 110 4.63 -18.10 10.09
N PHE A 111 5.93 -17.94 9.97
CA PHE A 111 6.61 -17.97 8.68
C PHE A 111 7.95 -18.66 8.75
N LYS A 112 8.37 -19.16 7.59
CA LYS A 112 9.71 -19.66 7.33
C LYS A 112 10.08 -19.35 5.90
N PHE A 113 11.25 -18.71 5.70
CA PHE A 113 11.85 -18.47 4.39
C PHE A 113 13.31 -18.91 4.41
N VAL A 114 13.75 -19.58 3.35
CA VAL A 114 15.14 -19.96 3.12
C VAL A 114 15.62 -19.29 1.86
N PHE A 115 16.72 -18.59 1.97
CA PHE A 115 17.42 -17.92 0.87
C PHE A 115 18.68 -18.72 0.58
N GLU A 116 18.75 -19.38 -0.57
CA GLU A 116 19.98 -19.96 -1.09
C GLU A 116 20.77 -18.88 -1.81
N LEU A 117 22.05 -18.75 -1.49
CA LEU A 117 22.91 -17.67 -1.98
C LEU A 117 23.85 -18.14 -3.07
N SER A 118 24.26 -17.21 -3.94
CA SER A 118 25.19 -17.47 -5.05
C SER A 118 26.58 -18.00 -4.64
N ASN A 119 26.95 -17.84 -3.38
CA ASN A 119 28.19 -18.37 -2.80
C ASN A 119 28.04 -19.78 -2.18
N GLY A 120 26.86 -20.41 -2.33
CA GLY A 120 26.57 -21.75 -1.81
C GLY A 120 26.10 -21.78 -0.34
N ASN A 121 26.03 -20.65 0.34
CA ASN A 121 25.47 -20.55 1.68
C ASN A 121 23.94 -20.42 1.63
N SER A 122 23.29 -20.64 2.77
CA SER A 122 21.86 -20.35 2.94
C SER A 122 21.60 -19.56 4.20
N ILE A 123 20.54 -18.76 4.15
CA ILE A 123 20.02 -18.01 5.30
C ILE A 123 18.58 -18.44 5.51
N GLU A 124 18.26 -18.82 6.73
CA GLU A 124 16.90 -19.17 7.16
C GLU A 124 16.33 -18.07 8.04
N TYR A 125 15.16 -17.53 7.64
CA TYR A 125 14.33 -16.65 8.45
C TYR A 125 13.10 -17.44 8.88
N ARG A 126 12.91 -17.60 10.18
CA ARG A 126 11.72 -18.21 10.74
C ARG A 126 11.26 -17.45 11.95
N GLY A 127 9.98 -17.41 12.20
CA GLY A 127 9.46 -16.71 13.35
C GLY A 127 7.95 -16.68 13.42
N VAL A 128 7.52 -15.90 14.40
CA VAL A 128 6.15 -15.46 14.57
C VAL A 128 6.13 -13.95 14.47
N ALA A 129 5.06 -13.41 13.90
CA ALA A 129 4.78 -11.99 13.88
C ALA A 129 3.37 -11.75 14.36
N SER A 130 3.15 -10.62 15.01
CA SER A 130 1.81 -10.14 15.36
C SER A 130 1.76 -8.64 15.20
N ALA A 131 0.61 -8.12 14.83
CA ALA A 131 0.30 -6.71 14.87
C ALA A 131 -1.14 -6.51 15.29
N GLU A 132 -1.38 -5.39 15.92
CA GLU A 132 -2.66 -4.93 16.38
C GLU A 132 -2.88 -3.50 15.93
N VAL A 133 -4.07 -3.20 15.46
CA VAL A 133 -4.45 -1.83 15.11
C VAL A 133 -4.92 -1.15 16.40
N ILE A 134 -4.06 -0.32 16.97
CA ILE A 134 -4.35 0.41 18.23
C ILE A 134 -5.32 1.55 17.94
N GLU A 135 -5.15 2.25 16.83
CA GLU A 135 -6.01 3.33 16.39
C GLU A 135 -6.08 3.33 14.86
N ALA A 136 -7.27 3.26 14.33
CA ALA A 136 -7.54 3.44 12.91
C ALA A 136 -8.65 4.48 12.78
N GLU A 137 -8.29 5.69 12.42
CA GLU A 137 -9.29 6.63 11.91
C GLU A 137 -9.79 6.09 10.57
N LEU A 138 -10.99 5.53 10.58
CA LEU A 138 -11.70 5.26 9.33
C LEU A 138 -11.95 6.61 8.65
N MET A 139 -11.34 6.76 7.50
CA MET A 139 -11.62 7.91 6.67
C MET A 139 -13.02 7.76 6.10
N ASP A 140 -13.98 8.54 6.60
CA ASP A 140 -15.22 8.76 5.88
C ASP A 140 -14.89 9.57 4.62
N ARG A 141 -14.64 8.82 3.53
CA ARG A 141 -14.22 9.40 2.24
C ARG A 141 -15.25 10.36 1.70
N GLN A 142 -16.54 10.08 1.94
CA GLN A 142 -17.59 10.95 1.48
C GLN A 142 -17.60 12.26 2.28
N ALA A 143 -17.54 12.18 3.60
CA ALA A 143 -17.48 13.37 4.45
C ALA A 143 -16.21 14.20 4.15
N LEU A 144 -15.06 13.55 3.89
CA LEU A 144 -13.85 14.25 3.49
C LEU A 144 -13.98 14.88 2.11
N SER A 145 -14.57 14.18 1.13
CA SER A 145 -14.83 14.72 -0.21
C SER A 145 -15.72 15.95 -0.15
N ASP A 146 -16.83 15.86 0.58
CA ASP A 146 -17.79 16.97 0.78
C ASP A 146 -17.11 18.17 1.48
N GLN A 147 -16.27 17.91 2.47
CA GLN A 147 -15.49 18.95 3.15
C GLN A 147 -14.52 19.64 2.20
N VAL A 148 -13.79 18.87 1.40
CA VAL A 148 -12.82 19.38 0.42
C VAL A 148 -13.53 20.13 -0.69
N GLU A 149 -14.60 19.59 -1.27
CA GLU A 149 -15.42 20.26 -2.28
C GLU A 149 -15.92 21.63 -1.82
N LYS A 150 -16.48 21.67 -0.62
CA LYS A 150 -16.93 22.92 -0.01
C LYS A 150 -15.82 23.93 0.21
N ALA A 151 -14.63 23.48 0.57
CA ALA A 151 -13.48 24.36 0.83
C ALA A 151 -12.85 24.94 -0.45
N VAL A 152 -12.94 24.21 -1.57
CA VAL A 152 -12.43 24.66 -2.87
C VAL A 152 -13.53 25.28 -3.73
N GLU A 153 -14.76 25.36 -3.24
CA GLU A 153 -15.88 26.01 -3.94
C GLU A 153 -15.52 27.44 -4.37
N GLY A 154 -15.76 27.74 -5.64
CA GLY A 154 -15.42 29.03 -6.25
C GLY A 154 -13.96 29.21 -6.64
N LEU A 155 -13.10 28.19 -6.51
CA LEU A 155 -11.77 28.19 -7.10
C LEU A 155 -11.83 27.72 -8.55
N GLU A 156 -11.55 28.59 -9.49
CA GLU A 156 -11.55 28.27 -10.91
C GLU A 156 -10.41 27.29 -11.27
N GLY A 157 -10.73 26.23 -12.03
CA GLY A 157 -9.75 25.21 -12.44
C GLY A 157 -9.35 24.26 -11.30
N VAL A 158 -10.13 24.15 -10.24
CA VAL A 158 -9.95 23.15 -9.17
C VAL A 158 -11.12 22.18 -9.19
N SER A 159 -10.81 20.88 -9.20
CA SER A 159 -11.81 19.81 -9.11
C SER A 159 -11.44 18.81 -8.00
N VAL A 160 -12.44 18.15 -7.46
CA VAL A 160 -12.29 17.13 -6.41
C VAL A 160 -12.87 15.83 -6.93
N SER A 161 -12.18 14.74 -6.67
CA SER A 161 -12.66 13.40 -6.95
C SER A 161 -12.26 12.44 -5.82
N SER A 162 -13.08 11.42 -5.58
CA SER A 162 -12.75 10.35 -4.64
C SER A 162 -12.50 9.04 -5.37
N GLY A 163 -11.50 8.29 -4.94
CA GLY A 163 -11.09 7.01 -5.53
C GLY A 163 -10.54 6.04 -4.49
N GLU A 164 -10.00 4.93 -4.95
CA GLU A 164 -9.44 3.89 -4.07
C GLU A 164 -8.30 4.40 -3.18
N LEU A 165 -7.51 5.33 -3.68
CA LEU A 165 -6.36 5.91 -2.97
C LEU A 165 -6.73 7.07 -2.03
N GLY A 166 -7.99 7.53 -2.03
CA GLY A 166 -8.44 8.65 -1.21
C GLY A 166 -9.15 9.75 -1.99
N VAL A 167 -9.10 10.98 -1.48
CA VAL A 167 -9.65 12.17 -2.12
C VAL A 167 -8.54 12.89 -2.89
N THR A 168 -8.79 13.16 -4.17
CA THR A 168 -7.86 13.84 -5.06
C THR A 168 -8.34 15.26 -5.33
N ILE A 169 -7.47 16.24 -5.16
CA ILE A 169 -7.67 17.63 -5.57
C ILE A 169 -6.84 17.85 -6.83
N SER A 170 -7.50 18.08 -7.95
CA SER A 170 -6.84 18.41 -9.22
C SER A 170 -6.86 19.91 -9.45
N ILE A 171 -5.70 20.47 -9.79
CA ILE A 171 -5.55 21.89 -10.14
C ILE A 171 -5.16 21.95 -11.61
N GLU A 172 -6.06 22.45 -12.43
CA GLU A 172 -5.80 22.63 -13.85
C GLU A 172 -5.16 24.00 -14.14
N ASN A 173 -4.31 24.04 -15.15
CA ASN A 173 -3.72 25.27 -15.69
C ASN A 173 -2.99 26.13 -14.63
N VAL A 174 -2.09 25.50 -13.86
CA VAL A 174 -1.21 26.25 -12.95
C VAL A 174 -0.18 27.04 -13.77
N ASN A 175 -0.30 28.35 -13.76
CA ASN A 175 0.53 29.23 -14.56
C ASN A 175 1.72 29.79 -13.75
N PHE A 176 2.88 29.80 -14.38
CA PHE A 176 4.14 30.35 -13.84
C PHE A 176 4.57 31.58 -14.62
N GLU A 177 5.42 32.37 -14.01
CA GLU A 177 6.15 33.42 -14.76
C GLU A 177 7.02 32.77 -15.84
N PRO A 178 7.20 33.41 -17.02
CA PRO A 178 8.03 32.87 -18.08
C PRO A 178 9.44 32.49 -17.57
N ASP A 179 9.89 31.29 -17.94
CA ASP A 179 11.19 30.72 -17.59
C ASP A 179 11.48 30.69 -16.06
N SER A 180 10.45 30.57 -15.24
CA SER A 180 10.54 30.68 -13.79
C SER A 180 9.68 29.59 -13.09
N ALA A 181 10.10 29.18 -11.91
CA ALA A 181 9.28 28.36 -11.00
C ALA A 181 8.35 29.20 -10.12
N ARG A 182 8.23 30.48 -10.37
CA ARG A 182 7.41 31.41 -9.61
C ARG A 182 5.98 31.42 -10.14
N LEU A 183 5.02 31.10 -9.26
CA LEU A 183 3.59 31.15 -9.59
C LEU A 183 3.12 32.58 -9.86
N LEU A 184 2.21 32.74 -10.81
CA LEU A 184 1.48 34.00 -10.96
C LEU A 184 0.64 34.30 -9.69
N PRO A 185 0.40 35.57 -9.38
CA PRO A 185 -0.30 35.94 -8.11
C PRO A 185 -1.65 35.27 -7.90
N ALA A 186 -2.44 35.10 -8.97
CA ALA A 186 -3.73 34.40 -8.89
C ALA A 186 -3.59 32.92 -8.55
N GLU A 187 -2.60 32.25 -9.14
CA GLU A 187 -2.31 30.83 -8.88
C GLU A 187 -1.77 30.62 -7.47
N ARG A 188 -0.96 31.56 -6.99
CA ARG A 188 -0.44 31.52 -5.63
C ARG A 188 -1.56 31.54 -4.59
N LEU A 189 -2.57 32.40 -4.77
CA LEU A 189 -3.76 32.45 -3.91
C LEU A 189 -4.52 31.12 -3.88
N LYS A 190 -4.64 30.46 -5.03
CA LYS A 190 -5.25 29.13 -5.18
C LYS A 190 -4.50 28.09 -4.35
N VAL A 191 -3.18 28.03 -4.53
CA VAL A 191 -2.31 27.08 -3.82
C VAL A 191 -2.30 27.35 -2.32
N GLU A 192 -2.28 28.62 -1.89
CA GLU A 192 -2.33 28.99 -0.47
C GLU A 192 -3.66 28.55 0.18
N ARG A 193 -4.80 28.65 -0.50
CA ARG A 193 -6.09 28.16 -0.01
C ARG A 193 -6.11 26.63 0.15
N ILE A 194 -5.57 25.93 -0.84
CA ILE A 194 -5.45 24.46 -0.78
C ILE A 194 -4.50 24.04 0.35
N ALA A 195 -3.37 24.71 0.51
CA ALA A 195 -2.44 24.47 1.59
C ALA A 195 -3.08 24.67 2.98
N ALA A 196 -3.87 25.73 3.13
CA ALA A 196 -4.62 25.97 4.37
C ALA A 196 -5.67 24.88 4.65
N LEU A 197 -6.35 24.40 3.61
CA LEU A 197 -7.28 23.28 3.70
C LEU A 197 -6.55 22.00 4.16
N LEU A 198 -5.44 21.65 3.51
CA LEU A 198 -4.67 20.45 3.84
C LEU A 198 -4.10 20.51 5.27
N ALA A 199 -3.68 21.70 5.72
CA ALA A 199 -3.23 21.91 7.10
C ALA A 199 -4.35 21.74 8.15
N ALA A 200 -5.61 21.92 7.74
CA ALA A 200 -6.77 21.72 8.62
C ALA A 200 -7.23 20.24 8.68
N ILE A 201 -6.63 19.36 7.90
CA ILE A 201 -6.91 17.90 7.86
C ILE A 201 -5.69 17.15 8.45
N PRO A 202 -5.56 17.03 9.77
CA PRO A 202 -4.41 16.40 10.40
C PRO A 202 -4.40 14.88 10.18
N GLY A 203 -3.23 14.25 10.34
CA GLY A 203 -3.09 12.80 10.37
C GLY A 203 -3.29 12.11 9.02
N ARG A 204 -3.04 12.80 7.90
CA ARG A 204 -3.17 12.25 6.54
C ARG A 204 -1.85 12.34 5.78
N ASP A 205 -1.56 11.31 5.01
CA ASP A 205 -0.49 11.34 4.03
C ASP A 205 -0.97 12.10 2.79
N ILE A 206 -0.11 12.97 2.28
CA ILE A 206 -0.38 13.81 1.10
C ILE A 206 0.58 13.41 0.00
N LEU A 207 0.01 12.94 -1.12
CA LEU A 207 0.76 12.70 -2.36
C LEU A 207 0.60 13.91 -3.28
N VAL A 208 1.71 14.56 -3.62
CA VAL A 208 1.73 15.65 -4.61
C VAL A 208 2.26 15.12 -5.93
N ALA A 209 1.44 15.17 -6.98
CA ALA A 209 1.82 14.78 -8.33
C ALA A 209 1.75 16.00 -9.26
N GLY A 210 2.81 16.26 -9.99
CA GLY A 210 2.88 17.32 -10.99
C GLY A 210 2.97 16.73 -12.40
N HIS A 211 2.17 17.26 -13.33
CA HIS A 211 2.23 16.91 -14.73
C HIS A 211 2.58 18.15 -15.53
N THR A 212 3.61 18.07 -16.37
CA THR A 212 3.95 19.11 -17.32
C THR A 212 3.36 18.76 -18.69
N ALA A 213 2.90 19.78 -19.43
CA ALA A 213 2.57 19.57 -20.83
C ALA A 213 3.83 19.12 -21.57
N LEU A 214 3.70 18.12 -22.45
CA LEU A 214 4.74 17.78 -23.44
C LEU A 214 4.90 18.95 -24.43
N ALA A 215 5.63 19.97 -24.04
CA ALA A 215 6.03 21.06 -24.92
C ALA A 215 7.39 20.69 -25.54
N GLY A 216 7.36 20.23 -26.78
CA GLY A 216 8.55 19.95 -27.58
C GLY A 216 8.27 18.80 -28.56
N THR A 217 8.37 19.11 -29.84
CA THR A 217 8.54 18.08 -30.87
C THR A 217 9.86 17.38 -30.58
N ALA A 218 9.85 16.04 -30.47
CA ALA A 218 11.09 15.27 -30.54
C ALA A 218 11.83 15.71 -31.81
N ALA A 219 12.90 16.44 -31.66
CA ALA A 219 13.77 16.74 -32.76
C ALA A 219 14.38 15.43 -33.26
N ALA A 220 14.25 15.21 -34.56
CA ALA A 220 14.73 14.05 -35.32
C ALA A 220 16.25 13.85 -35.18
#